data_18be6901e3104800d424854447a7af90
#
_entry.id   18be6901e3104800d424854447a7af90
#
_cell.length_a   1.000
_cell.length_b   1.000
_cell.length_c   1.000
_cell.angle_alpha   90.00
_cell.angle_beta   90.00
_cell.angle_gamma   90.00
#
_symmetry.space_group_name_H-M   'P 1'
#
loop_
_entity.id
_entity.type
_entity.pdbx_description
1 polymer ?
#
loop_
_entity_poly.entity_id
_entity_poly.type
_entity_poly.pdbx_seq_one_letter_code
_entity_poly.pdbx_strand_id
1 'polypeptide(L)'
;MALSRRLPLVSDRPAAKAGLKSERILWPERGPGVFEQELESIEDALMTTTMEKAVAWAQTGSMWPDTFGLACCAIEMMSIVSSRYDIARFGMERFSSSPRQADLLIISGRMTHKMAAPARQVYDQMLEPKWVIAMGACASSGGMFNNYTVLQGVDKIFPVDIHVPGCPPRPEALMEGIVRLHEKIRAGVPPAYEIRGVAE
;
A
#
# COMPACT_ATOMS: atom_id res chain seq x y z
N MET A 1 -31.59 -8.74 -18.68
CA MET A 1 -31.07 -9.92 -17.98
C MET A 1 -30.02 -9.44 -16.99
N ALA A 2 -30.33 -9.55 -15.70
CA ALA A 2 -29.61 -8.91 -14.63
C ALA A 2 -28.37 -9.71 -14.24
N LEU A 3 -27.17 -9.13 -14.35
CA LEU A 3 -25.94 -9.63 -13.78
C LEU A 3 -25.91 -9.32 -12.26
N SER A 4 -26.67 -10.07 -11.48
CA SER A 4 -26.56 -10.11 -10.03
C SER A 4 -25.50 -11.14 -9.64
N ARG A 5 -24.23 -10.92 -9.95
CA ARG A 5 -23.15 -11.59 -9.23
C ARG A 5 -22.84 -10.75 -8.01
N ARG A 6 -23.39 -11.15 -6.88
CA ARG A 6 -22.95 -10.63 -5.57
C ARG A 6 -21.48 -10.98 -5.43
N LEU A 7 -20.63 -9.96 -5.35
CA LEU A 7 -19.26 -10.15 -4.93
C LEU A 7 -19.28 -10.79 -3.53
N PRO A 8 -18.57 -11.90 -3.30
CA PRO A 8 -18.51 -12.51 -1.98
C PRO A 8 -17.90 -11.52 -1.00
N LEU A 9 -18.67 -11.13 0.01
CA LEU A 9 -18.16 -10.35 1.13
C LEU A 9 -17.10 -11.19 1.85
N VAL A 10 -16.06 -10.54 2.34
CA VAL A 10 -14.97 -11.19 3.11
C VAL A 10 -15.50 -11.95 4.33
N SER A 11 -16.71 -11.62 4.81
CA SER A 11 -17.41 -12.33 5.88
C SER A 11 -17.76 -13.79 5.57
N ASP A 12 -17.80 -14.19 4.29
CA ASP A 12 -18.23 -15.53 3.89
C ASP A 12 -17.06 -16.53 3.72
N ARG A 13 -15.84 -16.10 4.07
CA ARG A 13 -14.69 -16.98 4.05
C ARG A 13 -14.56 -17.70 5.40
N PRO A 14 -14.36 -19.03 5.41
CA PRO A 14 -14.06 -19.74 6.65
C PRO A 14 -12.81 -19.12 7.27
N ALA A 15 -12.91 -18.71 8.54
CA ALA A 15 -11.81 -18.17 9.30
C ALA A 15 -10.64 -19.15 9.24
N ALA A 16 -9.60 -18.81 8.50
CA ALA A 16 -8.33 -19.49 8.61
C ALA A 16 -7.85 -19.28 10.04
N LYS A 17 -7.88 -20.35 10.84
CA LYS A 17 -7.31 -20.40 12.18
C LYS A 17 -5.78 -20.35 12.07
N ALA A 18 -5.25 -19.24 11.64
CA ALA A 18 -3.87 -18.89 11.90
C ALA A 18 -3.88 -18.10 13.21
N GLY A 19 -3.42 -18.73 14.29
CA GLY A 19 -3.18 -18.05 15.53
C GLY A 19 -2.12 -16.99 15.36
N LEU A 20 -2.52 -15.83 14.85
CA LEU A 20 -1.71 -14.63 14.90
C LEU A 20 -1.76 -14.17 16.37
N LYS A 21 -0.76 -14.60 17.15
CA LYS A 21 -0.40 -13.87 18.35
C LYS A 21 -0.15 -12.42 17.94
N SER A 22 -0.81 -11.50 18.63
CA SER A 22 -0.54 -10.06 18.53
C SER A 22 0.86 -9.78 19.13
N GLU A 23 1.89 -10.24 18.45
CA GLU A 23 3.23 -9.80 18.75
C GLU A 23 3.34 -8.39 18.20
N ARG A 24 3.43 -7.43 19.13
CA ARG A 24 3.88 -6.08 18.84
C ARG A 24 5.09 -6.23 17.93
N ILE A 25 5.10 -5.48 16.84
CA ILE A 25 6.28 -5.35 16.00
C ILE A 25 7.31 -4.59 16.85
N LEU A 26 7.93 -5.32 17.78
CA LEU A 26 9.19 -4.92 18.36
C LEU A 26 10.23 -5.21 17.28
N TRP A 27 11.03 -4.22 16.97
CA TRP A 27 12.24 -4.41 16.18
C TRP A 27 12.96 -5.64 16.71
N PRO A 28 13.32 -6.61 15.87
CA PRO A 28 14.06 -7.76 16.35
C PRO A 28 15.32 -7.24 17.03
N GLU A 29 15.43 -7.52 18.34
CA GLU A 29 16.66 -7.26 19.07
C GLU A 29 17.78 -7.99 18.31
N ARG A 30 18.79 -7.25 17.88
CA ARG A 30 19.94 -7.80 17.17
C ARG A 30 20.63 -8.77 18.10
N GLY A 31 20.40 -10.05 17.90
CA GLY A 31 21.07 -11.10 18.67
C GLY A 31 22.60 -11.09 18.39
N PRO A 32 23.40 -11.56 19.33
CA PRO A 32 24.83 -11.72 19.14
C PRO A 32 25.07 -12.82 18.07
N GLY A 33 25.36 -12.46 16.88
CA GLY A 33 25.53 -13.35 15.72
C GLY A 33 25.12 -12.67 14.41
N VAL A 34 24.35 -11.60 14.49
CA VAL A 34 23.96 -10.81 13.31
C VAL A 34 25.18 -10.13 12.68
N PHE A 35 26.19 -9.81 13.48
CA PHE A 35 27.43 -9.18 13.00
C PHE A 35 28.31 -10.12 12.16
N GLU A 36 28.33 -11.42 12.46
CA GLU A 36 29.08 -12.39 11.67
C GLU A 36 28.38 -12.70 10.35
N GLN A 37 27.04 -12.77 10.36
CA GLN A 37 26.26 -12.90 9.12
C GLN A 37 26.30 -11.64 8.25
N GLU A 38 26.41 -10.46 8.84
CA GLU A 38 26.64 -9.22 8.10
C GLU A 38 28.05 -9.17 7.49
N LEU A 39 29.07 -9.71 8.15
CA LEU A 39 30.44 -9.77 7.62
C LEU A 39 30.59 -10.76 6.46
N GLU A 40 29.98 -11.95 6.53
CA GLU A 40 29.92 -12.88 5.40
C GLU A 40 29.15 -12.29 4.21
N SER A 41 28.08 -11.52 4.48
CA SER A 41 27.34 -10.83 3.43
C SER A 41 28.11 -9.65 2.81
N ILE A 42 29.10 -9.08 3.52
CA ILE A 42 29.95 -8.00 3.01
C ILE A 42 31.00 -8.52 2.04
N GLU A 43 31.55 -9.71 2.25
CA GLU A 43 32.48 -10.32 1.30
C GLU A 43 31.78 -10.70 -0.01
N ASP A 44 30.51 -11.16 0.03
CA ASP A 44 29.68 -11.37 -1.16
C ASP A 44 29.17 -10.06 -1.77
N ALA A 45 29.03 -9.00 -0.99
CA ALA A 45 28.51 -7.70 -1.44
C ALA A 45 29.56 -6.83 -2.16
N LEU A 46 30.84 -7.17 -2.06
CA LEU A 46 31.91 -6.35 -2.68
C LEU A 46 31.94 -6.44 -4.22
N MET A 47 31.27 -7.40 -4.84
CA MET A 47 31.26 -7.55 -6.31
C MET A 47 29.91 -7.91 -6.95
N THR A 48 28.88 -8.28 -6.20
CA THR A 48 27.58 -8.62 -6.78
C THR A 48 26.44 -8.14 -5.88
N THR A 49 25.86 -7.00 -6.24
CA THR A 49 24.52 -6.66 -5.73
C THR A 49 23.59 -7.79 -6.19
N THR A 50 22.91 -8.45 -5.27
CA THR A 50 21.91 -9.47 -5.65
C THR A 50 20.85 -8.84 -6.52
N MET A 51 20.31 -9.56 -7.51
CA MET A 51 19.26 -9.06 -8.40
C MET A 51 18.06 -8.51 -7.61
N GLU A 52 17.73 -9.13 -6.49
CA GLU A 52 16.66 -8.68 -5.60
C GLU A 52 16.91 -7.28 -5.02
N LYS A 53 18.12 -7.00 -4.56
CA LYS A 53 18.49 -5.66 -4.07
C LYS A 53 18.47 -4.61 -5.18
N ALA A 54 18.91 -4.99 -6.39
CA ALA A 54 18.87 -4.09 -7.54
C ALA A 54 17.43 -3.78 -7.95
N VAL A 55 16.54 -4.78 -7.97
CA VAL A 55 15.13 -4.61 -8.24
C VAL A 55 14.46 -3.74 -7.17
N ALA A 56 14.69 -4.02 -5.88
CA ALA A 56 14.15 -3.22 -4.79
C ALA A 56 14.62 -1.75 -4.83
N TRP A 57 15.88 -1.53 -5.21
CA TRP A 57 16.40 -0.17 -5.41
C TRP A 57 15.70 0.53 -6.58
N ALA A 58 15.51 -0.15 -7.71
CA ALA A 58 14.81 0.42 -8.86
C ALA A 58 13.33 0.74 -8.52
N GLN A 59 12.64 -0.16 -7.84
CA GLN A 59 11.24 0.03 -7.42
C GLN A 59 11.09 1.21 -6.45
N THR A 60 12.02 1.38 -5.50
CA THR A 60 11.97 2.52 -4.58
C THR A 60 12.44 3.83 -5.20
N GLY A 61 13.24 3.78 -6.25
CA GLY A 61 13.76 4.95 -6.96
C GLY A 61 12.81 5.54 -8.00
N SER A 62 11.87 4.74 -8.51
CA SER A 62 10.87 5.15 -9.49
C SER A 62 9.58 4.38 -9.27
N MET A 63 8.68 4.96 -8.48
CA MET A 63 7.37 4.41 -8.17
C MET A 63 6.30 5.40 -8.62
N TRP A 64 5.51 5.04 -9.61
CA TRP A 64 4.49 5.94 -10.14
C TRP A 64 3.14 5.71 -9.46
N PRO A 65 2.64 6.72 -8.73
CA PRO A 65 1.36 6.60 -8.08
C PRO A 65 0.19 6.79 -9.04
N ASP A 66 -0.80 5.91 -8.96
CA ASP A 66 -2.15 6.15 -9.43
C ASP A 66 -2.96 6.75 -8.28
N THR A 67 -3.69 7.81 -8.58
CA THR A 67 -4.39 8.59 -7.56
C THR A 67 -5.88 8.35 -7.62
N PHE A 68 -6.40 7.72 -6.58
CA PHE A 68 -7.83 7.50 -6.43
C PHE A 68 -8.40 8.47 -5.38
N GLY A 69 -8.62 9.72 -5.82
CA GLY A 69 -9.12 10.80 -4.99
C GLY A 69 -10.63 10.77 -4.85
N LEU A 70 -11.17 10.42 -3.68
CA LEU A 70 -12.59 10.22 -3.46
C LEU A 70 -13.25 11.28 -2.57
N ALA A 71 -12.48 11.94 -1.72
CA ALA A 71 -13.00 12.91 -0.76
C ALA A 71 -11.93 13.92 -0.31
N CYS A 72 -12.09 14.52 0.88
CA CYS A 72 -11.20 15.56 1.41
C CYS A 72 -9.73 15.14 1.51
N CYS A 73 -9.42 13.87 1.72
CA CYS A 73 -8.04 13.38 1.71
C CYS A 73 -7.35 13.57 0.35
N ALA A 74 -8.10 13.63 -0.75
CA ALA A 74 -7.54 13.92 -2.06
C ALA A 74 -6.92 15.31 -2.17
N ILE A 75 -7.44 16.29 -1.43
CA ILE A 75 -6.90 17.67 -1.38
C ILE A 75 -5.52 17.65 -0.71
N GLU A 76 -5.39 16.94 0.41
CA GLU A 76 -4.11 16.77 1.08
C GLU A 76 -3.13 15.94 0.23
N MET A 77 -3.61 14.94 -0.49
CA MET A 77 -2.80 14.20 -1.46
C MET A 77 -2.29 15.12 -2.58
N MET A 78 -3.10 16.04 -3.09
CA MET A 78 -2.64 17.02 -4.07
C MET A 78 -1.59 17.99 -3.50
N SER A 79 -1.67 18.31 -2.22
CA SER A 79 -0.73 19.23 -1.58
C SER A 79 0.70 18.69 -1.46
N ILE A 80 0.89 17.35 -1.50
CA ILE A 80 2.24 16.75 -1.48
C ILE A 80 3.06 17.03 -2.75
N VAL A 81 2.41 17.42 -3.83
CA VAL A 81 3.07 17.79 -5.11
C VAL A 81 3.44 19.27 -5.10
N SER A 82 3.03 20.02 -4.07
CA SER A 82 3.35 21.45 -3.97
C SER A 82 4.83 21.66 -3.70
N SER A 83 5.31 22.85 -4.02
CA SER A 83 6.72 23.26 -3.86
C SER A 83 7.26 23.09 -2.43
N ARG A 84 6.40 23.05 -1.42
CA ARG A 84 6.81 22.86 -0.02
C ARG A 84 7.16 21.40 0.30
N TYR A 85 6.45 20.45 -0.32
CA TYR A 85 6.55 19.04 0.07
C TYR A 85 7.22 18.17 -0.99
N ASP A 86 6.98 18.44 -2.22
CA ASP A 86 7.49 17.81 -3.45
C ASP A 86 7.96 16.34 -3.30
N ILE A 87 7.11 15.42 -3.71
CA ILE A 87 7.38 13.98 -3.67
C ILE A 87 8.30 13.49 -4.80
N ALA A 88 8.71 14.37 -5.72
CA ALA A 88 9.63 14.03 -6.80
C ALA A 88 10.94 13.41 -6.28
N ARG A 89 11.43 13.88 -5.14
CA ARG A 89 12.64 13.33 -4.48
C ARG A 89 12.51 11.88 -4.02
N PHE A 90 11.29 11.35 -3.93
CA PHE A 90 11.01 9.95 -3.62
C PHE A 90 10.78 9.10 -4.88
N GLY A 91 11.04 9.66 -6.06
CA GLY A 91 10.81 8.97 -7.34
C GLY A 91 9.35 8.93 -7.79
N MET A 92 8.50 9.81 -7.22
CA MET A 92 7.05 9.84 -7.46
C MET A 92 6.60 11.14 -8.15
N GLU A 93 7.44 11.73 -8.99
CA GLU A 93 7.12 12.99 -9.67
C GLU A 93 5.89 12.88 -10.57
N ARG A 94 5.75 11.76 -11.25
CA ARG A 94 4.67 11.54 -12.20
C ARG A 94 3.49 10.81 -11.57
N PHE A 95 2.38 11.52 -11.42
CA PHE A 95 1.08 10.87 -11.20
C PHE A 95 0.61 10.22 -12.49
N SER A 96 0.43 8.91 -12.48
CA SER A 96 -0.10 8.19 -13.61
C SER A 96 -1.62 8.28 -13.63
N SER A 97 -2.19 8.66 -14.76
CA SER A 97 -3.63 8.59 -15.00
C SER A 97 -4.07 7.24 -15.60
N SER A 98 -3.09 6.38 -15.88
CA SER A 98 -3.33 5.05 -16.43
C SER A 98 -2.90 3.99 -15.41
N PRO A 99 -3.82 3.16 -14.92
CA PRO A 99 -3.49 2.12 -13.95
C PRO A 99 -2.46 1.11 -14.49
N ARG A 100 -2.39 0.94 -15.81
CA ARG A 100 -1.43 0.03 -16.44
C ARG A 100 0.03 0.51 -16.38
N GLN A 101 0.25 1.77 -16.01
CA GLN A 101 1.58 2.38 -15.90
C GLN A 101 1.89 2.77 -14.45
N ALA A 102 0.99 2.45 -13.52
CA ALA A 102 1.13 2.78 -12.11
C ALA A 102 1.59 1.56 -11.31
N ASP A 103 2.46 1.81 -10.33
CA ASP A 103 3.00 0.80 -9.43
C ASP A 103 2.36 0.89 -8.04
N LEU A 104 1.84 2.06 -7.68
CA LEU A 104 1.27 2.37 -6.38
C LEU A 104 -0.13 2.94 -6.53
N LEU A 105 -1.13 2.35 -5.85
CA LEU A 105 -2.47 2.90 -5.75
C LEU A 105 -2.65 3.64 -4.43
N ILE A 106 -2.94 4.96 -4.50
CA ILE A 106 -3.24 5.77 -3.32
C ILE A 106 -4.74 6.02 -3.26
N ILE A 107 -5.43 5.38 -2.32
CA ILE A 107 -6.86 5.55 -2.12
C ILE A 107 -7.09 6.62 -1.06
N SER A 108 -7.53 7.79 -1.49
CA SER A 108 -7.67 8.98 -0.64
C SER A 108 -9.13 9.32 -0.37
N GLY A 109 -9.65 8.89 0.77
CA GLY A 109 -10.99 9.26 1.23
C GLY A 109 -11.96 8.09 1.36
N ARG A 110 -13.28 8.41 1.32
CA ARG A 110 -14.36 7.41 1.52
C ARG A 110 -14.66 6.66 0.24
N MET A 111 -14.61 5.35 0.35
CA MET A 111 -15.07 4.44 -0.69
C MET A 111 -16.57 4.15 -0.49
N THR A 112 -17.37 4.35 -1.52
CA THR A 112 -18.78 3.92 -1.51
C THR A 112 -18.90 2.53 -2.13
N HIS A 113 -19.98 1.81 -1.76
CA HIS A 113 -20.24 0.49 -2.35
C HIS A 113 -20.39 0.54 -3.88
N LYS A 114 -20.95 1.64 -4.41
CA LYS A 114 -21.07 1.84 -5.86
C LYS A 114 -19.71 2.06 -6.54
N MET A 115 -18.77 2.71 -5.84
CA MET A 115 -17.44 2.99 -6.36
C MET A 115 -16.47 1.83 -6.15
N ALA A 116 -16.80 0.89 -5.29
CA ALA A 116 -15.97 -0.28 -5.00
C ALA A 116 -15.72 -1.15 -6.24
N ALA A 117 -16.73 -1.38 -7.06
CA ALA A 117 -16.60 -2.19 -8.27
C ALA A 117 -15.70 -1.55 -9.35
N PRO A 118 -15.89 -0.27 -9.73
CA PRO A 118 -14.95 0.43 -10.62
C PRO A 118 -13.52 0.49 -10.07
N ALA A 119 -13.37 0.76 -8.77
CA ALA A 119 -12.07 0.82 -8.12
C ALA A 119 -11.35 -0.54 -8.19
N ARG A 120 -12.07 -1.63 -8.00
CA ARG A 120 -11.50 -2.98 -8.15
C ARG A 120 -11.02 -3.22 -9.59
N GLN A 121 -11.77 -2.78 -10.59
CA GLN A 121 -11.35 -2.88 -11.98
C GLN A 121 -10.07 -2.10 -12.27
N VAL A 122 -9.91 -0.90 -11.68
CA VAL A 122 -8.68 -0.11 -11.78
C VAL A 122 -7.50 -0.88 -11.17
N TYR A 123 -7.69 -1.42 -9.97
CA TYR A 123 -6.66 -2.21 -9.29
C TYR A 123 -6.25 -3.46 -10.08
N ASP A 124 -7.20 -4.16 -10.67
CA ASP A 124 -6.95 -5.38 -11.46
C ASP A 124 -6.22 -5.07 -12.78
N GLN A 125 -6.27 -3.82 -13.26
CA GLN A 125 -5.52 -3.36 -14.44
C GLN A 125 -4.06 -2.98 -14.15
N MET A 126 -3.70 -2.81 -12.87
CA MET A 126 -2.32 -2.53 -12.48
C MET A 126 -1.45 -3.76 -12.66
N LEU A 127 -0.25 -3.54 -13.17
CA LEU A 127 0.76 -4.59 -13.32
C LEU A 127 1.40 -4.95 -11.98
N GLU A 128 1.90 -6.16 -11.86
CA GLU A 128 2.66 -6.60 -10.71
C GLU A 128 4.16 -6.30 -10.90
N PRO A 129 4.86 -5.91 -9.84
CA PRO A 129 4.42 -5.76 -8.45
C PRO A 129 3.67 -4.46 -8.21
N LYS A 130 2.62 -4.48 -7.40
CA LYS A 130 1.75 -3.34 -7.09
C LYS A 130 1.52 -3.19 -5.60
N TRP A 131 1.45 -1.97 -5.12
CA TRP A 131 1.23 -1.63 -3.72
C TRP A 131 0.00 -0.75 -3.53
N VAL A 132 -0.58 -0.79 -2.34
CA VAL A 132 -1.77 0.00 -2.01
C VAL A 132 -1.57 0.76 -0.71
N ILE A 133 -1.77 2.07 -0.75
CA ILE A 133 -1.83 2.95 0.43
C ILE A 133 -3.27 3.38 0.65
N ALA A 134 -3.80 3.10 1.84
CA ALA A 134 -5.07 3.63 2.31
C ALA A 134 -4.85 4.92 3.08
N MET A 135 -5.22 6.06 2.50
CA MET A 135 -5.03 7.38 3.08
C MET A 135 -6.27 7.87 3.82
N GLY A 136 -6.12 8.07 5.11
CA GLY A 136 -7.11 8.65 6.00
C GLY A 136 -8.02 7.62 6.69
N ALA A 137 -8.72 8.09 7.72
CA ALA A 137 -9.60 7.25 8.53
C ALA A 137 -10.74 6.63 7.72
N CYS A 138 -11.27 7.34 6.71
CA CYS A 138 -12.35 6.84 5.87
C CYS A 138 -11.92 5.65 5.01
N ALA A 139 -10.71 5.70 4.43
CA ALA A 139 -10.15 4.58 3.68
C ALA A 139 -9.79 3.41 4.60
N SER A 140 -9.28 3.68 5.80
CA SER A 140 -8.81 2.64 6.72
C SER A 140 -9.94 1.89 7.42
N SER A 141 -11.02 2.60 7.85
CA SER A 141 -12.08 2.01 8.69
C SER A 141 -13.49 2.54 8.43
N GLY A 142 -13.67 3.37 7.40
CA GLY A 142 -14.93 4.11 7.17
C GLY A 142 -15.01 5.43 7.93
N GLY A 143 -14.15 5.67 8.92
CA GLY A 143 -14.11 6.90 9.71
C GLY A 143 -15.42 7.19 10.44
N MET A 144 -15.86 8.46 10.38
CA MET A 144 -17.12 8.89 10.99
C MET A 144 -18.37 8.50 10.18
N PHE A 145 -18.22 7.94 8.98
CA PHE A 145 -19.31 7.66 8.06
C PHE A 145 -19.77 6.20 8.16
N ASN A 146 -20.38 5.85 9.27
CA ASN A 146 -20.96 4.52 9.46
C ASN A 146 -22.38 4.47 8.90
N ASN A 147 -22.52 4.32 7.59
CA ASN A 147 -23.80 4.20 6.91
C ASN A 147 -23.78 3.10 5.83
N TYR A 148 -24.95 2.75 5.31
CA TYR A 148 -25.11 1.66 4.33
C TYR A 148 -24.49 1.94 2.96
N THR A 149 -24.08 3.17 2.67
CA THR A 149 -23.50 3.55 1.36
C THR A 149 -21.99 3.54 1.36
N VAL A 150 -21.36 3.69 2.53
CA VAL A 150 -19.90 3.79 2.66
C VAL A 150 -19.30 2.47 3.12
N LEU A 151 -18.28 2.03 2.42
CA LEU A 151 -17.51 0.85 2.79
C LEU A 151 -16.69 1.13 4.06
N GLN A 152 -16.82 0.23 5.03
CA GLN A 152 -16.10 0.34 6.30
C GLN A 152 -14.70 -0.27 6.19
N GLY A 153 -13.80 0.45 5.51
CA GLY A 153 -12.44 0.07 5.21
C GLY A 153 -12.23 -0.48 3.79
N VAL A 154 -11.24 0.03 3.08
CA VAL A 154 -10.89 -0.41 1.71
C VAL A 154 -10.16 -1.74 1.70
N ASP A 155 -9.63 -2.17 2.84
CA ASP A 155 -9.00 -3.48 3.05
C ASP A 155 -9.94 -4.67 2.78
N LYS A 156 -11.24 -4.41 2.73
CA LYS A 156 -12.27 -5.40 2.34
C LYS A 156 -12.28 -5.69 0.84
N ILE A 157 -11.72 -4.78 0.03
CA ILE A 157 -11.70 -4.91 -1.43
C ILE A 157 -10.28 -5.11 -1.93
N PHE A 158 -9.32 -4.38 -1.34
CA PHE A 158 -7.91 -4.40 -1.75
C PHE A 158 -7.03 -4.94 -0.63
N PRO A 159 -5.95 -5.62 -0.97
CA PRO A 159 -4.86 -5.88 -0.03
C PRO A 159 -4.10 -4.57 0.21
N VAL A 160 -4.27 -3.96 1.38
CA VAL A 160 -3.62 -2.69 1.74
C VAL A 160 -2.26 -2.98 2.37
N ASP A 161 -1.23 -2.29 1.89
CA ASP A 161 0.14 -2.39 2.40
C ASP A 161 0.39 -1.43 3.56
N ILE A 162 -0.07 -0.19 3.43
CA ILE A 162 0.14 0.87 4.43
C ILE A 162 -1.16 1.61 4.67
N HIS A 163 -1.48 1.83 5.94
CA HIS A 163 -2.56 2.71 6.38
C HIS A 163 -1.99 4.02 6.92
N VAL A 164 -2.43 5.15 6.36
CA VAL A 164 -2.06 6.49 6.83
C VAL A 164 -3.20 7.06 7.67
N PRO A 165 -3.03 7.20 8.99
CA PRO A 165 -4.08 7.72 9.87
C PRO A 165 -4.25 9.23 9.73
N GLY A 166 -5.47 9.71 9.94
CA GLY A 166 -5.82 11.14 9.94
C GLY A 166 -7.18 11.40 9.31
N CYS A 167 -7.73 12.60 9.53
CA CYS A 167 -9.03 12.98 8.96
C CYS A 167 -9.10 14.51 8.68
N PRO A 168 -8.50 14.95 7.56
CA PRO A 168 -7.52 14.31 6.70
C PRO A 168 -6.14 14.19 7.37
N PRO A 169 -5.31 13.26 6.94
CA PRO A 169 -3.92 13.21 7.36
C PRO A 169 -3.16 14.39 6.75
N ARG A 170 -2.19 14.91 7.46
CA ARG A 170 -1.31 15.95 6.92
C ARG A 170 -0.44 15.39 5.79
N PRO A 171 0.05 16.24 4.86
CA PRO A 171 0.95 15.81 3.79
C PRO A 171 2.18 15.06 4.30
N GLU A 172 2.74 15.49 5.43
CA GLU A 172 3.89 14.83 6.05
C GLU A 172 3.58 13.39 6.48
N ALA A 173 2.36 13.13 6.96
CA ALA A 173 1.94 11.79 7.36
C ALA A 173 1.83 10.86 6.14
N LEU A 174 1.42 11.38 4.98
CA LEU A 174 1.42 10.59 3.75
C LEU A 174 2.85 10.32 3.28
N MET A 175 3.73 11.33 3.35
CA MET A 175 5.16 11.15 3.01
C MET A 175 5.83 10.11 3.93
N GLU A 176 5.51 10.11 5.22
CA GLU A 176 5.99 9.07 6.14
C GLU A 176 5.46 7.68 5.73
N GLY A 177 4.19 7.59 5.32
CA GLY A 177 3.62 6.35 4.78
C GLY A 177 4.40 5.84 3.55
N ILE A 178 4.80 6.74 2.65
CA ILE A 178 5.64 6.42 1.49
C ILE A 178 7.01 5.91 1.92
N VAL A 179 7.66 6.59 2.88
CA VAL A 179 8.97 6.17 3.40
C VAL A 179 8.89 4.76 4.01
N ARG A 180 7.85 4.49 4.80
CA ARG A 180 7.61 3.14 5.36
C ARG A 180 7.36 2.08 4.28
N LEU A 181 6.70 2.45 3.19
CA LEU A 181 6.54 1.54 2.04
C LEU A 181 7.90 1.24 1.40
N HIS A 182 8.75 2.26 1.21
CA HIS A 182 10.10 2.07 0.69
C HIS A 182 10.95 1.16 1.61
N GLU A 183 10.84 1.33 2.92
CA GLU A 183 11.52 0.46 3.90
C GLU A 183 11.02 -0.99 3.77
N LYS A 184 9.71 -1.18 3.63
CA LYS A 184 9.09 -2.50 3.42
C LYS A 184 9.65 -3.18 2.16
N ILE A 185 9.73 -2.46 1.05
CA ILE A 185 10.25 -2.97 -0.23
C ILE A 185 11.74 -3.33 -0.10
N ARG A 186 12.54 -2.44 0.51
CA ARG A 186 14.00 -2.69 0.72
C ARG A 186 14.27 -3.85 1.65
N ALA A 187 13.37 -4.10 2.60
CA ALA A 187 13.44 -5.26 3.49
C ALA A 187 13.03 -6.57 2.81
N GLY A 188 12.64 -6.54 1.53
CA GLY A 188 12.21 -7.72 0.79
C GLY A 188 10.86 -8.29 1.25
N VAL A 189 10.05 -7.50 1.97
CA VAL A 189 8.73 -7.96 2.41
C VAL A 189 7.80 -7.95 1.20
N PRO A 190 7.15 -9.09 0.88
CA PRO A 190 6.28 -9.18 -0.28
C PRO A 190 5.08 -8.24 -0.16
N PRO A 191 4.49 -7.82 -1.29
CA PRO A 191 3.28 -7.01 -1.31
C PRO A 191 2.11 -7.70 -0.61
N ALA A 192 1.16 -6.91 -0.11
CA ALA A 192 0.04 -7.44 0.66
C ALA A 192 -0.85 -8.43 -0.12
N TYR A 193 -0.90 -8.34 -1.44
CA TYR A 193 -1.66 -9.28 -2.26
C TYR A 193 -1.06 -10.71 -2.25
N GLU A 194 0.26 -10.85 -2.17
CA GLU A 194 0.92 -12.15 -2.04
C GLU A 194 0.70 -12.76 -0.66
N ILE A 195 0.79 -11.92 0.40
CA ILE A 195 0.61 -12.37 1.79
C ILE A 195 -0.82 -12.84 2.03
N ARG A 196 -1.81 -12.17 1.45
CA ARG A 196 -3.23 -12.51 1.64
C ARG A 196 -3.74 -13.62 0.72
N GLY A 197 -2.91 -14.12 -0.19
CA GLY A 197 -3.31 -15.18 -1.11
C GLY A 197 -4.49 -14.79 -2.00
N VAL A 198 -4.63 -13.52 -2.33
CA VAL A 198 -5.59 -13.02 -3.31
C VAL A 198 -4.98 -13.21 -4.69
N ALA A 199 -4.66 -14.47 -5.00
CA ALA A 199 -4.50 -14.91 -6.36
C ALA A 199 -5.91 -15.33 -6.84
N GLU A 200 -6.40 -14.66 -7.91
CA GLU A 200 -7.52 -15.01 -8.79
C GLU A 200 -8.93 -15.11 -8.17
#